data_64fddda68c791b511fe2a86bb05f729e
#
_entry.id   64fddda68c791b511fe2a86bb05f729e
#
_cell.length_a   1.000
_cell.length_b   1.000
_cell.length_c   1.000
_cell.angle_alpha   90.00
_cell.angle_beta   90.00
_cell.angle_gamma   90.00
#
_symmetry.space_group_name_H-M   'P 1'
#
loop_
_entity.id
_entity.type
_entity.pdbx_description
1 polymer ?
#
loop_
_entity_poly.entity_id
_entity_poly.type
_entity_poly.pdbx_seq_one_letter_code
_entity_poly.pdbx_strand_id
1 'polypeptide(L)'
;MLAVALFALPARMEACTGIALSSANGARVLARTVEWAASPMQCGYAVVPRGYSQISFTPSGKDGIKFKAKYGYVGIYTDYQDFVVEGVNESGLSAGLFFFPAFGEYTPYVAKRKSLALCDLQVVSWVLSQFSSIDEIKSAIEKKEVDIISIDSRIGTVHWRFAEPGGRVVVLEFTEGKANFYENPLGVLTNSPNFPWHLTNLANYINLRSGSSQPLQLANGLQVKPLGGGTGMLGLPGDFTPPSRFVRAAMLQSSAPLLPDAQQTALQAFHLLNSFDIPIGLQHAPGQAPDGLPSATQFTSATAITPPAGASPVGTSASVGAAPAGASPSASASPARTSPAAGPYQIKFYYRTAWNSAIRCINLNSINFATVQYHIAPLDKEHEQIHYCN
;
A
#
# COMPACT_ATOMS: atom_id res chain seq x y z
N MET A 1 40.72 26.19 9.83
CA MET A 1 39.32 26.02 10.24
C MET A 1 38.48 25.84 8.99
N LEU A 2 38.17 24.60 8.65
CA LEU A 2 37.29 24.27 7.50
C LEU A 2 35.84 24.32 8.02
N ALA A 3 35.08 25.29 7.59
CA ALA A 3 33.64 25.36 7.87
C ALA A 3 32.95 24.23 7.10
N VAL A 4 32.56 23.18 7.81
CA VAL A 4 31.63 22.15 7.30
C VAL A 4 30.28 22.83 7.20
N ALA A 5 29.90 23.25 5.99
CA ALA A 5 28.54 23.65 5.70
C ALA A 5 27.64 22.41 5.89
N LEU A 6 26.91 22.36 7.00
CA LEU A 6 25.78 21.46 7.16
C LEU A 6 24.72 21.87 6.11
N PHE A 7 24.78 21.27 4.94
CA PHE A 7 23.63 21.26 4.06
C PHE A 7 22.56 20.42 4.77
N ALA A 8 21.60 21.09 5.38
CA ALA A 8 20.34 20.47 5.77
C ALA A 8 19.77 19.85 4.48
N LEU A 9 19.83 18.54 4.33
CA LEU A 9 19.13 17.83 3.27
C LEU A 9 17.65 18.22 3.40
N PRO A 10 17.02 18.68 2.32
CA PRO A 10 15.60 19.00 2.39
C PRO A 10 14.84 17.79 2.92
N ALA A 11 13.95 18.01 3.88
CA ALA A 11 13.07 16.97 4.38
C ALA A 11 12.36 16.38 3.16
N ARG A 12 12.73 15.15 2.78
CA ARG A 12 12.09 14.44 1.67
C ARG A 12 10.65 14.18 2.08
N MET A 13 9.72 14.79 1.37
CA MET A 13 8.30 14.63 1.63
C MET A 13 7.79 13.50 0.76
N GLU A 14 7.72 12.33 1.35
CA GLU A 14 7.21 11.11 0.74
C GLU A 14 5.93 10.70 1.45
N ALA A 15 4.91 10.42 0.67
CA ALA A 15 3.64 10.00 1.20
C ALA A 15 3.15 8.76 0.43
N CYS A 16 2.42 7.92 1.10
CA CYS A 16 1.80 6.73 0.51
C CYS A 16 0.49 6.46 1.23
N THR A 17 -0.55 6.05 0.50
CA THR A 17 -1.82 5.67 1.13
C THR A 17 -2.30 4.36 0.53
N GLY A 18 -2.41 3.33 1.36
CA GLY A 18 -2.92 2.01 0.99
C GLY A 18 -4.28 1.75 1.60
N ILE A 19 -5.16 1.09 0.84
CA ILE A 19 -6.49 0.64 1.24
C ILE A 19 -6.72 -0.82 0.82
N ALA A 20 -7.76 -1.45 1.40
CA ALA A 20 -8.21 -2.78 0.99
C ALA A 20 -9.74 -2.84 0.95
N LEU A 21 -10.30 -3.32 -0.15
CA LEU A 21 -11.73 -3.49 -0.34
C LEU A 21 -12.07 -4.95 -0.64
N SER A 22 -13.34 -5.30 -0.43
CA SER A 22 -13.90 -6.61 -0.79
C SER A 22 -15.09 -6.45 -1.71
N SER A 23 -15.33 -7.43 -2.56
CA SER A 23 -16.51 -7.51 -3.40
C SER A 23 -17.48 -8.60 -2.94
N ALA A 24 -18.72 -8.56 -3.41
CA ALA A 24 -19.75 -9.55 -3.10
C ALA A 24 -19.40 -10.96 -3.62
N ASN A 25 -18.65 -11.05 -4.72
CA ASN A 25 -18.17 -12.33 -5.25
C ASN A 25 -16.89 -12.87 -4.56
N GLY A 26 -16.50 -12.26 -3.41
CA GLY A 26 -15.35 -12.68 -2.61
C GLY A 26 -14.00 -12.19 -3.10
N ALA A 27 -13.93 -11.37 -4.15
CA ALA A 27 -12.67 -10.80 -4.59
C ALA A 27 -12.12 -9.81 -3.55
N ARG A 28 -10.79 -9.71 -3.51
CA ARG A 28 -10.04 -8.75 -2.71
C ARG A 28 -9.37 -7.75 -3.62
N VAL A 29 -9.45 -6.47 -3.25
CA VAL A 29 -8.80 -5.39 -3.98
C VAL A 29 -7.92 -4.62 -3.01
N LEU A 30 -6.62 -4.66 -3.25
CA LEU A 30 -5.63 -3.85 -2.54
C LEU A 30 -5.22 -2.72 -3.47
N ALA A 31 -5.31 -1.49 -2.99
CA ALA A 31 -4.96 -0.35 -3.81
C ALA A 31 -4.11 0.65 -3.02
N ARG A 32 -3.35 1.47 -3.73
CA ARG A 32 -2.53 2.51 -3.11
C ARG A 32 -2.22 3.66 -4.05
N THR A 33 -1.85 4.78 -3.46
CA THR A 33 -1.13 5.88 -4.11
C THR A 33 0.35 5.85 -3.74
N VAL A 34 1.21 6.37 -4.60
CA VAL A 34 2.61 6.67 -4.31
C VAL A 34 2.83 8.14 -4.59
N GLU A 35 3.25 8.85 -3.57
CA GLU A 35 3.54 10.28 -3.61
C GLU A 35 5.03 10.51 -3.41
N TRP A 36 5.57 11.36 -4.27
CA TRP A 36 6.96 11.78 -4.25
C TRP A 36 7.07 13.20 -4.81
N ALA A 37 7.62 14.11 -4.04
CA ALA A 37 7.74 15.50 -4.42
C ALA A 37 9.18 16.03 -4.43
N ALA A 38 10.15 15.21 -4.02
CA ALA A 38 11.54 15.67 -3.87
C ALA A 38 12.33 15.74 -5.19
N SER A 39 11.97 14.90 -6.16
CA SER A 39 12.64 14.82 -7.47
C SER A 39 11.74 14.11 -8.48
N PRO A 40 11.98 14.25 -9.79
CA PRO A 40 11.33 13.40 -10.78
C PRO A 40 11.61 11.93 -10.49
N MET A 41 10.56 11.13 -10.33
CA MET A 41 10.65 9.70 -10.11
C MET A 41 10.41 8.95 -11.42
N GLN A 42 11.34 8.08 -11.78
CA GLN A 42 11.16 7.21 -12.93
C GLN A 42 10.42 5.94 -12.50
N CYS A 43 9.18 5.79 -12.97
CA CYS A 43 8.36 4.64 -12.68
C CYS A 43 8.22 3.75 -13.91
N GLY A 44 8.27 2.44 -13.69
CA GLY A 44 7.99 1.43 -14.69
C GLY A 44 7.36 0.18 -14.07
N TYR A 45 6.87 -0.72 -14.91
CA TYR A 45 6.46 -2.03 -14.43
C TYR A 45 7.43 -3.11 -14.91
N ALA A 46 7.56 -4.16 -14.13
CA ALA A 46 8.34 -5.34 -14.46
C ALA A 46 7.44 -6.57 -14.49
N VAL A 47 7.63 -7.42 -15.50
CA VAL A 47 7.13 -8.81 -15.54
C VAL A 47 8.33 -9.71 -15.30
N VAL A 48 8.35 -10.38 -14.17
CA VAL A 48 9.48 -11.20 -13.72
C VAL A 48 9.12 -12.67 -13.82
N PRO A 49 9.82 -13.46 -14.66
CA PRO A 49 9.53 -14.89 -14.84
C PRO A 49 10.03 -15.73 -13.66
N ARG A 50 9.51 -16.94 -13.55
CA ARG A 50 10.13 -17.97 -12.72
C ARG A 50 11.57 -18.21 -13.15
N GLY A 51 12.45 -18.45 -12.22
CA GLY A 51 13.85 -18.73 -12.51
C GLY A 51 14.71 -17.49 -12.69
N TYR A 52 14.14 -16.28 -12.69
CA TYR A 52 14.92 -15.04 -12.77
C TYR A 52 15.80 -14.87 -11.52
N SER A 53 17.08 -14.56 -11.73
CA SER A 53 18.06 -14.41 -10.65
C SER A 53 18.26 -12.94 -10.30
N GLN A 54 18.23 -12.63 -9.03
CA GLN A 54 18.43 -11.31 -8.47
C GLN A 54 19.56 -11.32 -7.43
N ILE A 55 20.23 -10.20 -7.28
CA ILE A 55 21.26 -9.97 -6.25
C ILE A 55 20.88 -8.69 -5.52
N SER A 56 20.87 -8.74 -4.21
CA SER A 56 20.57 -7.57 -3.41
C SER A 56 21.72 -6.57 -3.37
N PHE A 57 21.38 -5.30 -3.22
CA PHE A 57 22.34 -4.24 -2.97
C PHE A 57 22.75 -4.21 -1.50
N THR A 58 23.98 -3.79 -1.26
CA THR A 58 24.54 -3.46 0.05
C THR A 58 25.24 -2.10 -0.05
N PRO A 59 25.69 -1.51 1.05
CA PRO A 59 26.52 -0.29 0.99
C PRO A 59 27.80 -0.44 0.16
N SER A 60 28.26 -1.67 -0.11
CA SER A 60 29.44 -1.94 -0.94
C SER A 60 29.11 -2.22 -2.41
N GLY A 61 27.86 -2.30 -2.79
CA GLY A 61 27.43 -2.54 -4.17
C GLY A 61 26.38 -3.64 -4.30
N LYS A 62 26.23 -4.22 -5.50
CA LYS A 62 25.28 -5.30 -5.77
C LYS A 62 25.88 -6.66 -5.43
N ASP A 63 26.09 -6.93 -4.13
CA ASP A 63 26.82 -8.09 -3.60
C ASP A 63 26.17 -8.73 -2.35
N GLY A 64 24.90 -8.42 -2.09
CA GLY A 64 24.09 -8.98 -1.01
C GLY A 64 23.55 -10.38 -1.31
N ILE A 65 22.44 -10.77 -0.69
CA ILE A 65 21.80 -12.06 -0.90
C ILE A 65 21.44 -12.28 -2.37
N LYS A 66 21.67 -13.51 -2.83
CA LYS A 66 21.26 -13.96 -4.16
C LYS A 66 20.02 -14.82 -4.05
N PHE A 67 19.02 -14.53 -4.86
CA PHE A 67 17.80 -15.33 -4.87
C PHE A 67 17.30 -15.52 -6.30
N LYS A 68 16.63 -16.64 -6.53
CA LYS A 68 16.06 -17.02 -7.81
C LYS A 68 14.55 -17.14 -7.67
N ALA A 69 13.80 -16.48 -8.52
CA ALA A 69 12.36 -16.42 -8.43
C ALA A 69 11.73 -17.84 -8.53
N LYS A 70 11.05 -18.26 -7.47
CA LYS A 70 10.19 -19.45 -7.43
C LYS A 70 8.83 -19.16 -8.07
N TYR A 71 8.35 -17.94 -7.83
CA TYR A 71 7.09 -17.40 -8.37
C TYR A 71 7.37 -16.28 -9.34
N GLY A 72 6.67 -16.27 -10.47
CA GLY A 72 6.63 -15.12 -11.35
C GLY A 72 5.75 -14.02 -10.76
N TYR A 73 6.07 -12.77 -11.06
CA TYR A 73 5.32 -11.64 -10.54
C TYR A 73 5.28 -10.46 -11.49
N VAL A 74 4.31 -9.57 -11.25
CA VAL A 74 4.23 -8.24 -11.85
C VAL A 74 4.34 -7.21 -10.75
N GLY A 75 5.14 -6.16 -10.95
CA GLY A 75 5.26 -5.09 -9.98
C GLY A 75 5.69 -3.77 -10.62
N ILE A 76 5.37 -2.66 -9.95
CA ILE A 76 5.87 -1.33 -10.30
C ILE A 76 7.17 -1.11 -9.56
N TYR A 77 8.19 -0.67 -10.29
CA TYR A 77 9.47 -0.25 -9.76
C TYR A 77 9.66 1.26 -9.88
N THR A 78 10.55 1.81 -9.06
CA THR A 78 10.92 3.23 -9.10
C THR A 78 12.43 3.37 -9.22
N ASP A 79 12.89 4.25 -10.09
CA ASP A 79 14.28 4.61 -10.40
C ASP A 79 15.15 3.44 -10.88
N TYR A 80 15.19 2.35 -10.13
CA TYR A 80 15.89 1.11 -10.51
C TYR A 80 14.90 -0.05 -10.62
N GLN A 81 15.04 -0.82 -11.68
CA GLN A 81 14.19 -1.99 -11.96
C GLN A 81 14.18 -3.06 -10.85
N ASP A 82 15.21 -3.07 -10.00
CA ASP A 82 15.30 -3.95 -8.84
C ASP A 82 14.48 -3.45 -7.64
N PHE A 83 14.08 -2.17 -7.62
CA PHE A 83 13.35 -1.54 -6.51
C PHE A 83 11.84 -1.53 -6.78
N VAL A 84 11.26 -2.71 -6.65
CA VAL A 84 9.80 -2.88 -6.78
C VAL A 84 9.11 -2.36 -5.53
N VAL A 85 8.19 -1.41 -5.70
CA VAL A 85 7.50 -0.75 -4.59
C VAL A 85 6.09 -1.28 -4.34
N GLU A 86 5.48 -1.94 -5.33
CA GLU A 86 4.17 -2.56 -5.24
C GLU A 86 4.05 -3.66 -6.28
N GLY A 87 3.43 -4.78 -5.96
CA GLY A 87 3.21 -5.86 -6.92
C GLY A 87 2.44 -7.04 -6.37
N VAL A 88 2.27 -8.04 -7.24
CA VAL A 88 1.58 -9.30 -6.94
C VAL A 88 2.22 -10.44 -7.72
N ASN A 89 2.36 -11.59 -7.08
CA ASN A 89 2.86 -12.79 -7.74
C ASN A 89 1.72 -13.69 -8.26
N GLU A 90 2.07 -14.70 -9.00
CA GLU A 90 1.14 -15.65 -9.60
C GLU A 90 0.35 -16.52 -8.61
N SER A 91 0.78 -16.58 -7.33
CA SER A 91 0.01 -17.21 -6.25
C SER A 91 -1.03 -16.27 -5.64
N GLY A 92 -1.01 -14.98 -5.99
CA GLY A 92 -1.87 -13.94 -5.45
C GLY A 92 -1.31 -13.28 -4.18
N LEU A 93 -0.10 -13.62 -3.74
CA LEU A 93 0.54 -12.85 -2.67
C LEU A 93 0.90 -11.46 -3.20
N SER A 94 0.43 -10.42 -2.50
CA SER A 94 0.69 -9.02 -2.82
C SER A 94 1.63 -8.41 -1.77
N ALA A 95 2.53 -7.53 -2.22
CA ALA A 95 3.48 -6.85 -1.37
C ALA A 95 3.65 -5.39 -1.80
N GLY A 96 3.70 -4.48 -0.83
CA GLY A 96 3.90 -3.06 -1.06
C GLY A 96 4.84 -2.44 -0.03
N LEU A 97 5.66 -1.51 -0.48
CA LEU A 97 6.61 -0.74 0.31
C LEU A 97 6.05 0.67 0.56
N PHE A 98 6.18 1.17 1.79
CA PHE A 98 5.75 2.51 2.20
C PHE A 98 6.87 3.19 2.95
N PHE A 99 7.04 4.49 2.77
CA PHE A 99 8.07 5.26 3.46
C PHE A 99 7.75 5.39 4.96
N PHE A 100 8.76 5.18 5.82
CA PHE A 100 8.60 5.10 7.27
C PHE A 100 9.71 5.87 8.00
N PRO A 101 9.87 7.18 7.74
CA PRO A 101 10.95 7.98 8.29
C PRO A 101 10.80 8.18 9.80
N ALA A 102 11.95 8.36 10.47
CA ALA A 102 12.10 8.71 11.88
C ALA A 102 11.60 7.68 12.91
N PHE A 103 10.89 6.64 12.50
CA PHE A 103 10.38 5.58 13.39
C PHE A 103 11.00 4.21 13.08
N GLY A 104 11.45 4.01 11.84
CA GLY A 104 12.09 2.76 11.44
C GLY A 104 13.57 2.72 11.84
N GLU A 105 14.01 1.54 12.27
CA GLU A 105 15.40 1.26 12.57
C GLU A 105 15.72 -0.19 12.23
N TYR A 106 16.60 -0.40 11.24
CA TYR A 106 17.07 -1.73 10.86
C TYR A 106 18.28 -2.15 11.70
N THR A 107 18.57 -3.45 11.67
CA THR A 107 19.86 -3.96 12.17
C THR A 107 21.00 -3.35 11.36
N PRO A 108 22.10 -2.91 11.99
CA PRO A 108 23.26 -2.38 11.28
C PRO A 108 23.83 -3.37 10.28
N TYR A 109 24.24 -2.88 9.10
CA TYR A 109 24.92 -3.71 8.11
C TYR A 109 26.23 -4.28 8.65
N VAL A 110 26.42 -5.58 8.49
CA VAL A 110 27.67 -6.30 8.87
C VAL A 110 28.27 -6.92 7.62
N ALA A 111 29.42 -6.39 7.17
CA ALA A 111 30.08 -6.80 5.91
C ALA A 111 30.40 -8.31 5.86
N LYS A 112 30.71 -8.94 7.00
CA LYS A 112 30.98 -10.40 7.10
C LYS A 112 29.70 -11.24 6.83
N ARG A 113 28.51 -10.65 6.94
CA ARG A 113 27.21 -11.29 6.70
C ARG A 113 26.53 -10.82 5.41
N LYS A 114 27.24 -10.16 4.52
CA LYS A 114 26.67 -9.58 3.29
C LYS A 114 25.90 -10.58 2.44
N SER A 115 26.25 -11.86 2.47
CA SER A 115 25.52 -12.93 1.76
C SER A 115 24.09 -13.14 2.26
N LEU A 116 23.72 -12.61 3.43
CA LEU A 116 22.36 -12.58 3.98
C LEU A 116 21.73 -11.19 3.89
N ALA A 117 22.48 -10.16 3.48
CA ALA A 117 22.01 -8.79 3.45
C ALA A 117 20.98 -8.59 2.31
N LEU A 118 19.79 -8.17 2.68
CA LEU A 118 18.71 -7.80 1.78
C LEU A 118 18.43 -6.29 1.91
N CYS A 119 18.59 -5.57 0.81
CA CYS A 119 18.23 -4.17 0.73
C CYS A 119 16.72 -3.98 1.03
N ASP A 120 16.39 -3.04 1.88
CA ASP A 120 15.03 -2.68 2.26
C ASP A 120 14.15 -2.35 1.03
N LEU A 121 14.69 -1.70 0.01
CA LEU A 121 14.00 -1.40 -1.24
C LEU A 121 13.79 -2.64 -2.14
N GLN A 122 14.42 -3.77 -1.82
CA GLN A 122 14.26 -5.04 -2.56
C GLN A 122 13.42 -6.08 -1.81
N VAL A 123 12.91 -5.76 -0.62
CA VAL A 123 12.06 -6.69 0.15
C VAL A 123 10.81 -7.08 -0.64
N VAL A 124 10.17 -6.16 -1.37
CA VAL A 124 8.99 -6.48 -2.18
C VAL A 124 9.32 -7.50 -3.27
N SER A 125 10.38 -7.30 -4.04
CA SER A 125 10.80 -8.23 -5.09
C SER A 125 11.23 -9.59 -4.51
N TRP A 126 11.89 -9.62 -3.35
CA TRP A 126 12.23 -10.85 -2.65
C TRP A 126 10.98 -11.60 -2.19
N VAL A 127 10.04 -10.90 -1.56
CA VAL A 127 8.77 -11.49 -1.10
C VAL A 127 7.98 -12.08 -2.27
N LEU A 128 7.74 -11.31 -3.31
CA LEU A 128 6.96 -11.74 -4.47
C LEU A 128 7.61 -12.91 -5.21
N SER A 129 8.93 -12.98 -5.21
CA SER A 129 9.67 -14.05 -5.91
C SER A 129 9.80 -15.34 -5.08
N GLN A 130 9.80 -15.29 -3.74
CA GLN A 130 10.15 -16.41 -2.90
C GLN A 130 8.95 -17.11 -2.22
N PHE A 131 7.86 -16.39 -1.95
CA PHE A 131 6.81 -16.83 -1.04
C PHE A 131 5.42 -16.85 -1.68
N SER A 132 4.55 -17.65 -1.11
CA SER A 132 3.12 -17.72 -1.46
C SER A 132 2.20 -17.36 -0.28
N SER A 133 2.76 -17.20 0.92
CA SER A 133 2.01 -16.88 2.13
C SER A 133 2.75 -15.93 3.07
N ILE A 134 2.01 -15.25 3.91
CA ILE A 134 2.54 -14.37 4.96
C ILE A 134 3.30 -15.18 6.02
N ASP A 135 2.83 -16.39 6.33
CA ASP A 135 3.50 -17.25 7.33
C ASP A 135 4.89 -17.69 6.87
N GLU A 136 5.09 -17.91 5.56
CA GLU A 136 6.42 -18.19 4.99
C GLU A 136 7.34 -16.98 5.13
N ILE A 137 6.86 -15.76 4.84
CA ILE A 137 7.62 -14.51 5.00
C ILE A 137 8.04 -14.34 6.46
N LYS A 138 7.08 -14.47 7.37
CA LYS A 138 7.31 -14.35 8.82
C LYS A 138 8.35 -15.34 9.30
N SER A 139 8.20 -16.61 8.91
CA SER A 139 9.15 -17.68 9.25
C SER A 139 10.57 -17.38 8.76
N ALA A 140 10.74 -16.90 7.52
CA ALA A 140 12.06 -16.58 6.96
C ALA A 140 12.76 -15.42 7.72
N ILE A 141 12.01 -14.38 8.06
CA ILE A 141 12.53 -13.23 8.81
C ILE A 141 12.85 -13.60 10.26
N GLU A 142 11.96 -14.34 10.94
CA GLU A 142 12.17 -14.80 12.33
C GLU A 142 13.36 -15.76 12.46
N LYS A 143 13.58 -16.61 11.46
CA LYS A 143 14.75 -17.51 11.40
C LYS A 143 16.04 -16.81 10.98
N LYS A 144 15.98 -15.51 10.68
CA LYS A 144 17.12 -14.70 10.21
C LYS A 144 17.77 -15.28 8.94
N GLU A 145 16.94 -15.74 8.00
CA GLU A 145 17.41 -16.16 6.68
C GLU A 145 17.91 -14.99 5.86
N VAL A 146 17.47 -13.76 6.23
CA VAL A 146 17.93 -12.49 5.67
C VAL A 146 18.17 -11.46 6.78
N ASP A 147 19.14 -10.57 6.55
CA ASP A 147 19.35 -9.35 7.32
C ASP A 147 18.83 -8.17 6.47
N ILE A 148 17.68 -7.60 6.81
CA ILE A 148 17.17 -6.42 6.12
C ILE A 148 17.96 -5.20 6.54
N ILE A 149 18.53 -4.50 5.57
CA ILE A 149 19.44 -3.37 5.76
C ILE A 149 19.05 -2.17 4.90
N SER A 150 19.39 -0.96 5.33
CA SER A 150 19.40 0.20 4.44
C SER A 150 20.73 0.27 3.68
N ILE A 151 20.67 0.61 2.39
CA ILE A 151 21.86 0.89 1.58
C ILE A 151 22.39 2.31 1.80
N ASP A 152 21.55 3.22 2.23
CA ASP A 152 21.91 4.60 2.54
C ASP A 152 20.98 5.14 3.64
N SER A 153 21.51 5.30 4.83
CA SER A 153 20.76 5.80 6.00
C SER A 153 20.16 7.21 5.80
N ARG A 154 20.63 7.95 4.81
CA ARG A 154 20.10 9.28 4.47
C ARG A 154 18.77 9.22 3.72
N ILE A 155 18.47 8.08 3.11
CA ILE A 155 17.19 7.88 2.37
C ILE A 155 16.03 7.77 3.36
N GLY A 156 16.26 7.31 4.58
CA GLY A 156 15.25 6.96 5.56
C GLY A 156 14.91 5.47 5.52
N THR A 157 13.90 5.08 6.27
CA THR A 157 13.45 3.69 6.36
C THR A 157 12.11 3.51 5.67
N VAL A 158 11.76 2.27 5.40
CA VAL A 158 10.46 1.86 4.84
C VAL A 158 9.83 0.77 5.71
N HIS A 159 8.52 0.59 5.58
CA HIS A 159 7.78 -0.52 6.12
C HIS A 159 6.93 -1.17 5.01
N TRP A 160 6.39 -2.34 5.26
CA TRP A 160 5.76 -3.13 4.20
C TRP A 160 4.36 -3.60 4.59
N ARG A 161 3.50 -3.69 3.60
CA ARG A 161 2.20 -4.36 3.67
C ARG A 161 2.26 -5.62 2.81
N PHE A 162 1.90 -6.75 3.41
CA PHE A 162 1.72 -8.02 2.70
C PHE A 162 0.26 -8.45 2.77
N ALA A 163 -0.25 -9.03 1.70
CA ALA A 163 -1.62 -9.51 1.66
C ALA A 163 -1.77 -10.82 0.89
N GLU A 164 -2.59 -11.71 1.41
CA GLU A 164 -2.92 -13.00 0.83
C GLU A 164 -4.26 -12.96 0.09
N PRO A 165 -4.46 -13.86 -0.89
CA PRO A 165 -5.75 -14.01 -1.58
C PRO A 165 -6.94 -14.23 -0.64
N GLY A 166 -6.71 -14.87 0.50
CA GLY A 166 -7.69 -15.07 1.57
C GLY A 166 -8.13 -13.81 2.30
N GLY A 167 -7.50 -12.66 2.01
CA GLY A 167 -7.85 -11.36 2.58
C GLY A 167 -7.11 -11.01 3.88
N ARG A 168 -6.22 -11.88 4.37
CA ARG A 168 -5.31 -11.53 5.46
C ARG A 168 -4.32 -10.47 4.99
N VAL A 169 -4.16 -9.43 5.79
CA VAL A 169 -3.20 -8.34 5.55
C VAL A 169 -2.33 -8.16 6.78
N VAL A 170 -1.04 -8.00 6.57
CA VAL A 170 -0.05 -7.82 7.64
C VAL A 170 0.86 -6.64 7.31
N VAL A 171 1.24 -5.88 8.33
CA VAL A 171 2.27 -4.84 8.26
C VAL A 171 3.53 -5.35 8.92
N LEU A 172 4.66 -5.16 8.25
CA LEU A 172 6.00 -5.40 8.82
C LEU A 172 6.69 -4.06 9.03
N GLU A 173 7.08 -3.81 10.27
CA GLU A 173 7.89 -2.65 10.67
C GLU A 173 9.14 -3.10 11.40
N PHE A 174 10.25 -2.43 11.13
CA PHE A 174 11.46 -2.58 11.92
C PHE A 174 11.60 -1.37 12.84
N THR A 175 11.52 -1.61 14.14
CA THR A 175 11.74 -0.60 15.19
C THR A 175 12.72 -1.15 16.21
N GLU A 176 13.65 -0.32 16.65
CA GLU A 176 14.70 -0.73 17.60
C GLU A 176 15.48 -1.97 17.11
N GLY A 177 15.74 -2.07 15.81
CA GLY A 177 16.43 -3.19 15.19
C GLY A 177 15.66 -4.52 15.19
N LYS A 178 14.36 -4.52 15.51
CA LYS A 178 13.53 -5.72 15.59
C LYS A 178 12.41 -5.69 14.54
N ALA A 179 12.16 -6.86 13.95
CA ALA A 179 11.01 -7.08 13.06
C ALA A 179 9.71 -7.22 13.88
N ASN A 180 8.73 -6.38 13.59
CA ASN A 180 7.41 -6.41 14.21
C ASN A 180 6.36 -6.67 13.14
N PHE A 181 5.60 -7.76 13.29
CA PHE A 181 4.49 -8.11 12.41
C PHE A 181 3.16 -7.76 13.08
N TYR A 182 2.38 -6.93 12.42
CA TYR A 182 1.06 -6.51 12.90
C TYR A 182 -0.04 -7.02 11.96
N GLU A 183 -1.00 -7.77 12.47
CA GLU A 183 -2.21 -8.07 11.72
C GLU A 183 -2.97 -6.77 11.42
N ASN A 184 -3.35 -6.60 10.16
CA ASN A 184 -4.02 -5.39 9.69
C ASN A 184 -5.41 -5.72 9.12
N PRO A 185 -6.41 -5.95 9.98
CA PRO A 185 -7.76 -6.28 9.52
C PRO A 185 -8.44 -5.14 8.76
N LEU A 186 -7.95 -3.92 8.94
CA LEU A 186 -8.44 -2.75 8.23
C LEU A 186 -7.87 -2.65 6.80
N GLY A 187 -6.64 -3.16 6.58
CA GLY A 187 -5.95 -3.08 5.29
C GLY A 187 -5.40 -1.71 4.93
N VAL A 188 -5.61 -0.69 5.77
CA VAL A 188 -5.06 0.67 5.58
C VAL A 188 -3.63 0.73 6.06
N LEU A 189 -2.76 1.37 5.28
CA LEU A 189 -1.41 1.75 5.68
C LEU A 189 -1.05 3.09 5.04
N THR A 190 -0.35 3.94 5.80
CA THR A 190 0.20 5.20 5.30
C THR A 190 1.71 5.25 5.56
N ASN A 191 2.17 6.16 6.39
CA ASN A 191 3.57 6.35 6.72
C ASN A 191 3.73 6.46 8.25
N SER A 192 4.77 7.16 8.73
CA SER A 192 4.98 7.43 10.16
C SER A 192 3.78 8.16 10.82
N PRO A 193 3.49 7.92 12.11
CA PRO A 193 4.16 7.02 13.05
C PRO A 193 3.95 5.53 12.77
N ASN A 194 4.32 4.65 13.73
CA ASN A 194 4.15 3.21 13.61
C ASN A 194 2.67 2.79 13.53
N PHE A 195 2.42 1.63 12.97
CA PHE A 195 1.06 1.13 12.71
C PHE A 195 0.17 1.04 13.98
N PRO A 196 0.63 0.56 15.15
CA PRO A 196 -0.18 0.57 16.37
C PRO A 196 -0.62 1.96 16.82
N TRP A 197 0.21 2.98 16.61
CA TRP A 197 -0.15 4.36 16.91
C TRP A 197 -1.33 4.83 16.05
N HIS A 198 -1.31 4.52 14.74
CA HIS A 198 -2.41 4.87 13.84
C HIS A 198 -3.72 4.23 14.27
N LEU A 199 -3.71 2.97 14.69
CA LEU A 199 -4.89 2.30 15.22
C LEU A 199 -5.40 2.98 16.50
N THR A 200 -4.49 3.35 17.40
CA THR A 200 -4.85 4.08 18.62
C THR A 200 -5.47 5.43 18.32
N ASN A 201 -4.92 6.16 17.34
CA ASN A 201 -5.42 7.46 16.93
C ASN A 201 -6.85 7.41 16.37
N LEU A 202 -7.29 6.29 15.80
CA LEU A 202 -8.68 6.14 15.31
C LEU A 202 -9.71 6.35 16.46
N ALA A 203 -9.33 6.11 17.71
CA ALA A 203 -10.22 6.35 18.84
C ALA A 203 -10.68 7.80 18.98
N ASN A 204 -9.92 8.77 18.46
CA ASN A 204 -10.31 10.18 18.43
C ASN A 204 -11.41 10.48 17.41
N TYR A 205 -11.76 9.53 16.53
CA TYR A 205 -12.63 9.70 15.37
C TYR A 205 -13.82 8.73 15.36
N ILE A 206 -14.15 8.14 16.50
CA ILE A 206 -15.25 7.15 16.66
C ILE A 206 -16.65 7.72 16.35
N ASN A 207 -16.77 9.04 16.33
CA ASN A 207 -18.00 9.76 15.96
C ASN A 207 -18.22 9.83 14.45
N LEU A 208 -17.19 9.59 13.62
CA LEU A 208 -17.30 9.63 12.17
C LEU A 208 -18.06 8.40 11.64
N ARG A 209 -18.97 8.64 10.72
CA ARG A 209 -19.78 7.61 10.07
C ARG A 209 -20.26 8.06 8.71
N SER A 210 -20.61 7.12 7.85
CA SER A 210 -21.26 7.42 6.58
C SER A 210 -22.65 8.06 6.78
N GLY A 211 -23.13 8.77 5.77
CA GLY A 211 -24.44 9.38 5.74
C GLY A 211 -24.54 10.70 6.53
N SER A 212 -25.74 11.06 6.90
CA SER A 212 -26.04 12.32 7.58
C SER A 212 -26.32 12.12 9.08
N SER A 213 -26.01 13.13 9.87
CA SER A 213 -26.40 13.19 11.26
C SER A 213 -27.90 13.40 11.41
N GLN A 214 -28.47 12.93 12.52
CA GLN A 214 -29.87 13.20 12.84
C GLN A 214 -30.04 14.67 13.28
N PRO A 215 -31.23 15.26 13.07
CA PRO A 215 -31.55 16.56 13.64
C PRO A 215 -31.38 16.55 15.15
N LEU A 216 -30.90 17.65 15.73
CA LEU A 216 -30.64 17.81 17.14
C LEU A 216 -31.58 18.87 17.75
N GLN A 217 -32.32 18.49 18.79
CA GLN A 217 -33.15 19.41 19.54
C GLN A 217 -32.29 20.08 20.63
N LEU A 218 -32.03 21.38 20.51
CA LEU A 218 -31.20 22.15 21.45
C LEU A 218 -32.01 22.84 22.54
N ALA A 219 -33.23 23.29 22.20
CA ALA A 219 -34.14 23.94 23.11
C ALA A 219 -35.58 23.74 22.67
N ASN A 220 -36.55 24.10 23.51
CA ASN A 220 -37.94 24.08 23.13
C ASN A 220 -38.17 25.02 21.91
N GLY A 221 -38.68 24.46 20.83
CA GLY A 221 -38.88 25.21 19.56
C GLY A 221 -37.61 25.39 18.72
N LEU A 222 -36.41 24.93 19.14
CA LEU A 222 -35.17 25.02 18.36
C LEU A 222 -34.62 23.66 17.99
N GLN A 223 -34.92 23.22 16.77
CA GLN A 223 -34.32 22.05 16.17
C GLN A 223 -33.30 22.45 15.10
N VAL A 224 -32.05 21.98 15.24
CA VAL A 224 -30.98 22.16 14.27
C VAL A 224 -30.94 20.95 13.34
N LYS A 225 -30.96 21.17 12.04
CA LYS A 225 -30.95 20.13 11.00
C LYS A 225 -29.60 20.10 10.29
N PRO A 226 -29.17 18.93 9.78
CA PRO A 226 -27.96 18.82 8.96
C PRO A 226 -28.04 19.73 7.71
N LEU A 227 -26.90 20.34 7.34
CA LEU A 227 -26.77 21.07 6.09
C LEU A 227 -26.24 20.13 5.00
N GLY A 228 -27.13 19.50 4.25
CA GLY A 228 -26.80 18.57 3.17
C GLY A 228 -26.44 17.16 3.64
N GLY A 229 -26.02 16.31 2.68
CA GLY A 229 -25.58 14.95 2.92
C GLY A 229 -24.15 14.86 3.46
N GLY A 230 -23.78 13.71 4.08
CA GLY A 230 -22.41 13.45 4.51
C GLY A 230 -22.00 14.12 5.83
N THR A 231 -22.92 14.73 6.57
CA THR A 231 -22.62 15.40 7.86
C THR A 231 -22.12 14.43 8.95
N GLY A 232 -22.28 13.12 8.79
CA GLY A 232 -21.63 12.12 9.64
C GLY A 232 -20.11 12.11 9.56
N MET A 233 -19.53 12.72 8.51
CA MET A 233 -18.10 12.88 8.31
C MET A 233 -17.56 14.26 8.73
N LEU A 234 -18.34 15.08 9.44
CA LEU A 234 -17.86 16.36 9.97
C LEU A 234 -16.70 16.12 10.94
N GLY A 235 -15.56 16.80 10.69
CA GLY A 235 -14.32 16.60 11.42
C GLY A 235 -13.38 15.55 10.81
N LEU A 236 -13.74 14.95 9.64
CA LEU A 236 -12.81 14.11 8.90
C LEU A 236 -11.57 14.94 8.51
N PRO A 237 -10.32 14.49 8.88
CA PRO A 237 -9.12 15.25 8.57
C PRO A 237 -8.90 15.40 7.07
N GLY A 238 -8.69 16.64 6.61
CA GLY A 238 -8.53 16.97 5.19
C GLY A 238 -7.09 17.15 4.74
N ASP A 239 -6.13 17.31 5.66
CA ASP A 239 -4.72 17.52 5.33
C ASP A 239 -4.03 16.24 4.84
N PHE A 240 -2.80 16.38 4.32
CA PHE A 240 -2.06 15.28 3.71
C PHE A 240 -1.01 14.64 4.62
N THR A 241 -1.03 14.92 5.93
CA THR A 241 -0.16 14.22 6.87
C THR A 241 -0.51 12.73 6.95
N PRO A 242 0.45 11.83 7.25
CA PRO A 242 0.15 10.41 7.36
C PRO A 242 -0.96 10.07 8.35
N PRO A 243 -1.04 10.66 9.56
CA PRO A 243 -2.15 10.42 10.49
C PRO A 243 -3.51 10.78 9.91
N SER A 244 -3.62 11.94 9.27
CA SER A 244 -4.87 12.41 8.67
C SER A 244 -5.30 11.55 7.49
N ARG A 245 -4.35 11.15 6.64
CA ARG A 245 -4.60 10.22 5.52
C ARG A 245 -5.03 8.84 6.02
N PHE A 246 -4.43 8.33 7.11
CA PHE A 246 -4.83 7.06 7.70
C PHE A 246 -6.29 7.08 8.17
N VAL A 247 -6.68 8.10 8.95
CA VAL A 247 -8.07 8.28 9.41
C VAL A 247 -9.03 8.40 8.22
N ARG A 248 -8.69 9.25 7.25
CA ARG A 248 -9.53 9.46 6.06
C ARG A 248 -9.69 8.17 5.25
N ALA A 249 -8.61 7.42 5.03
CA ALA A 249 -8.64 6.14 4.32
C ALA A 249 -9.51 5.11 5.07
N ALA A 250 -9.35 4.99 6.39
CA ALA A 250 -10.14 4.10 7.22
C ALA A 250 -11.65 4.41 7.11
N MET A 251 -12.02 5.68 7.24
CA MET A 251 -13.44 6.10 7.22
C MET A 251 -14.06 5.98 5.83
N LEU A 252 -13.36 6.41 4.76
CA LEU A 252 -13.87 6.30 3.40
C LEU A 252 -14.01 4.85 2.94
N GLN A 253 -13.01 4.02 3.21
CA GLN A 253 -13.03 2.59 2.90
C GLN A 253 -14.17 1.87 3.64
N SER A 254 -14.36 2.14 4.95
CA SER A 254 -15.41 1.52 5.76
C SER A 254 -16.81 1.95 5.34
N SER A 255 -16.93 3.06 4.61
CA SER A 255 -18.18 3.58 4.06
C SER A 255 -18.49 3.03 2.67
N ALA A 256 -17.53 2.36 2.03
CA ALA A 256 -17.71 1.83 0.68
C ALA A 256 -18.72 0.67 0.69
N PRO A 257 -19.65 0.63 -0.29
CA PRO A 257 -20.57 -0.49 -0.41
C PRO A 257 -19.83 -1.75 -0.88
N LEU A 258 -20.40 -2.91 -0.56
CA LEU A 258 -19.94 -4.19 -1.11
C LEU A 258 -20.41 -4.30 -2.57
N LEU A 259 -19.53 -4.02 -3.51
CA LEU A 259 -19.82 -4.05 -4.94
C LEU A 259 -19.83 -5.48 -5.50
N PRO A 260 -20.53 -5.74 -6.62
CA PRO A 260 -20.74 -7.08 -7.14
C PRO A 260 -19.45 -7.87 -7.43
N ASP A 261 -18.47 -7.22 -8.02
CA ASP A 261 -17.27 -7.88 -8.57
C ASP A 261 -15.96 -7.10 -8.36
N ALA A 262 -14.86 -7.74 -8.71
CA ALA A 262 -13.52 -7.21 -8.59
C ALA A 262 -13.29 -5.93 -9.42
N GLN A 263 -13.88 -5.83 -10.61
CA GLN A 263 -13.67 -4.70 -11.51
C GLN A 263 -14.34 -3.43 -10.97
N GLN A 264 -15.59 -3.54 -10.56
CA GLN A 264 -16.31 -2.43 -9.95
C GLN A 264 -15.66 -2.01 -8.63
N THR A 265 -15.18 -2.98 -7.82
CA THR A 265 -14.48 -2.71 -6.58
C THR A 265 -13.12 -2.03 -6.83
N ALA A 266 -12.40 -2.41 -7.88
CA ALA A 266 -11.17 -1.73 -8.27
C ALA A 266 -11.43 -0.29 -8.70
N LEU A 267 -12.48 -0.02 -9.49
CA LEU A 267 -12.88 1.34 -9.84
C LEU A 267 -13.24 2.16 -8.60
N GLN A 268 -13.98 1.58 -7.65
CA GLN A 268 -14.28 2.23 -6.38
C GLN A 268 -13.01 2.56 -5.58
N ALA A 269 -12.02 1.66 -5.58
CA ALA A 269 -10.73 1.92 -4.94
C ALA A 269 -10.03 3.15 -5.55
N PHE A 270 -10.02 3.28 -6.88
CA PHE A 270 -9.49 4.48 -7.56
C PHE A 270 -10.27 5.74 -7.18
N HIS A 271 -11.61 5.68 -7.09
CA HIS A 271 -12.42 6.81 -6.64
C HIS A 271 -12.11 7.24 -5.22
N LEU A 272 -11.97 6.30 -4.29
CA LEU A 272 -11.57 6.62 -2.92
C LEU A 272 -10.18 7.26 -2.87
N LEU A 273 -9.24 6.70 -3.65
CA LEU A 273 -7.86 7.16 -3.68
C LEU A 273 -7.69 8.53 -4.36
N ASN A 274 -8.65 9.03 -5.14
CA ASN A 274 -8.67 10.41 -5.62
C ASN A 274 -8.62 11.44 -4.47
N SER A 275 -9.15 11.07 -3.28
CA SER A 275 -9.08 11.93 -2.08
C SER A 275 -7.67 12.06 -1.50
N PHE A 276 -6.71 11.33 -2.03
CA PHE A 276 -5.31 11.29 -1.61
C PHE A 276 -4.35 11.78 -2.70
N ASP A 277 -4.88 12.17 -3.86
CA ASP A 277 -4.07 12.79 -4.90
C ASP A 277 -3.54 14.14 -4.39
N ILE A 278 -2.22 14.28 -4.32
CA ILE A 278 -1.55 15.47 -3.82
C ILE A 278 -1.12 16.30 -5.01
N PRO A 279 -1.69 17.51 -5.19
CA PRO A 279 -1.34 18.39 -6.32
C PRO A 279 0.05 19.00 -6.15
N ILE A 280 0.65 19.38 -7.28
CA ILE A 280 1.91 20.12 -7.31
C ILE A 280 1.79 21.40 -6.47
N GLY A 281 2.85 21.70 -5.72
CA GLY A 281 2.95 22.90 -4.91
C GLY A 281 2.39 22.76 -3.50
N LEU A 282 1.75 21.66 -3.16
CA LEU A 282 1.19 21.47 -1.82
C LEU A 282 2.22 20.92 -0.81
N GLN A 283 3.13 20.06 -1.26
CA GLN A 283 4.17 19.46 -0.44
C GLN A 283 5.56 19.91 -0.90
N HIS A 284 6.23 20.70 -0.09
CA HIS A 284 7.60 21.14 -0.29
C HIS A 284 8.27 21.42 1.05
N ALA A 285 9.60 21.43 1.09
CA ALA A 285 10.35 21.77 2.29
C ALA A 285 10.18 23.27 2.63
N PRO A 286 10.31 23.67 3.90
CA PRO A 286 10.30 25.07 4.29
C PRO A 286 11.35 25.87 3.51
N GLY A 287 10.96 27.01 2.95
CA GLY A 287 11.83 27.87 2.14
C GLY A 287 12.10 27.39 0.71
N GLN A 288 11.54 26.25 0.29
CA GLN A 288 11.59 25.79 -1.09
C GLN A 288 10.40 26.36 -1.87
N ALA A 289 10.65 26.90 -3.07
CA ALA A 289 9.57 27.33 -3.95
C ALA A 289 8.86 26.10 -4.55
N PRO A 290 7.52 26.12 -4.70
CA PRO A 290 6.79 25.02 -5.33
C PRO A 290 7.02 24.91 -6.84
N ASP A 291 7.54 25.96 -7.48
CA ASP A 291 7.77 25.98 -8.93
C ASP A 291 8.80 24.93 -9.35
N GLY A 292 8.49 24.19 -10.39
CA GLY A 292 9.35 23.14 -10.93
C GLY A 292 9.35 21.83 -10.13
N LEU A 293 8.55 21.70 -9.09
CA LEU A 293 8.37 20.43 -8.40
C LEU A 293 7.50 19.48 -9.23
N PRO A 294 7.82 18.16 -9.25
CA PRO A 294 6.96 17.18 -9.88
C PRO A 294 5.62 17.07 -9.15
N SER A 295 4.64 16.41 -9.78
CA SER A 295 3.42 16.03 -9.09
C SER A 295 3.77 15.17 -7.87
N ALA A 296 3.19 15.48 -6.71
CA ALA A 296 3.43 14.70 -5.52
C ALA A 296 2.91 13.26 -5.70
N THR A 297 1.69 13.06 -6.22
CA THR A 297 1.19 11.73 -6.58
C THR A 297 1.77 11.31 -7.92
N GLN A 298 2.53 10.22 -7.95
CA GLN A 298 3.20 9.68 -9.15
C GLN A 298 2.31 8.68 -9.88
N PHE A 299 1.72 7.77 -9.13
CA PHE A 299 0.79 6.78 -9.66
C PHE A 299 -0.17 6.27 -8.57
N THR A 300 -1.28 5.70 -9.05
CA THR A 300 -2.21 4.90 -8.25
C THR A 300 -2.26 3.49 -8.83
N SER A 301 -2.19 2.46 -7.98
CA SER A 301 -2.30 1.06 -8.40
C SER A 301 -3.38 0.32 -7.63
N ALA A 302 -3.88 -0.76 -8.21
CA ALA A 302 -4.79 -1.69 -7.55
C ALA A 302 -4.53 -3.13 -7.99
N THR A 303 -4.43 -4.05 -7.04
CA THR A 303 -4.39 -5.49 -7.28
C THR A 303 -5.76 -6.08 -6.96
N ALA A 304 -6.40 -6.69 -7.93
CA ALA A 304 -7.67 -7.40 -7.74
C ALA A 304 -7.46 -8.90 -7.84
N ILE A 305 -7.84 -9.63 -6.81
CA ILE A 305 -7.70 -11.09 -6.69
C ILE A 305 -9.08 -11.68 -6.50
N THR A 306 -9.57 -12.37 -7.52
CA THR A 306 -10.88 -13.03 -7.51
C THR A 306 -10.68 -14.52 -7.21
N PRO A 307 -11.38 -15.07 -6.22
CA PRO A 307 -11.31 -16.51 -5.95
C PRO A 307 -11.94 -17.31 -7.11
N PRO A 308 -11.57 -18.58 -7.29
CA PRO A 308 -12.22 -19.44 -8.26
C PRO A 308 -13.71 -19.63 -7.94
N ALA A 309 -14.51 -19.90 -8.97
CA ALA A 309 -15.94 -20.12 -8.82
C ALA A 309 -16.23 -21.25 -7.82
N GLY A 310 -17.19 -21.02 -6.90
CA GLY A 310 -17.55 -21.98 -5.86
C GLY A 310 -16.70 -21.92 -4.59
N ALA A 311 -15.68 -21.08 -4.52
CA ALA A 311 -15.00 -20.79 -3.26
C ALA A 311 -15.96 -20.06 -2.31
N SER A 312 -16.07 -20.55 -1.08
CA SER A 312 -16.84 -19.82 -0.05
C SER A 312 -16.18 -18.45 0.20
N PRO A 313 -16.94 -17.36 0.25
CA PRO A 313 -16.37 -16.06 0.59
C PRO A 313 -15.73 -16.16 1.99
N VAL A 314 -14.43 -15.91 2.06
CA VAL A 314 -13.73 -15.76 3.34
C VAL A 314 -14.38 -14.59 4.06
N GLY A 315 -14.76 -14.79 5.33
CA GLY A 315 -15.56 -13.89 6.12
C GLY A 315 -15.30 -12.41 5.82
N THR A 316 -16.26 -11.79 5.16
CA THR A 316 -16.30 -10.35 5.00
C THR A 316 -16.41 -9.76 6.41
N SER A 317 -15.46 -8.94 6.83
CA SER A 317 -15.75 -8.01 7.91
C SER A 317 -17.01 -7.27 7.47
N ALA A 318 -18.10 -7.53 8.18
CA ALA A 318 -19.38 -6.92 7.88
C ALA A 318 -19.16 -5.41 7.74
N SER A 319 -19.65 -4.83 6.64
CA SER A 319 -19.86 -3.39 6.58
C SER A 319 -20.54 -3.00 7.90
N VAL A 320 -19.90 -2.14 8.67
CA VAL A 320 -20.49 -1.61 9.91
C VAL A 320 -21.63 -0.69 9.50
N GLY A 321 -22.72 -1.28 9.04
CA GLY A 321 -24.02 -0.66 9.08
C GLY A 321 -24.36 -0.48 10.55
N ALA A 322 -24.80 0.71 10.95
CA ALA A 322 -25.15 1.08 12.29
C ALA A 322 -25.84 -0.07 13.04
N ALA A 323 -25.12 -0.73 13.94
CA ALA A 323 -25.71 -1.69 14.86
C ALA A 323 -26.53 -0.92 15.89
N PRO A 324 -27.74 -1.39 16.24
CA PRO A 324 -28.49 -0.81 17.36
C PRO A 324 -27.67 -0.96 18.65
N ALA A 325 -27.63 0.11 19.43
CA ALA A 325 -26.94 0.14 20.71
C ALA A 325 -27.41 -1.01 21.61
N GLY A 326 -26.52 -1.91 22.02
CA GLY A 326 -26.81 -2.95 22.98
C GLY A 326 -26.17 -4.32 22.85
N ALA A 327 -25.38 -4.60 21.83
CA ALA A 327 -24.72 -5.89 21.70
C ALA A 327 -23.27 -5.84 22.20
N SER A 328 -22.96 -6.59 23.26
CA SER A 328 -21.59 -6.81 23.72
C SER A 328 -20.76 -7.56 22.68
N PRO A 329 -19.48 -7.21 22.46
CA PRO A 329 -18.63 -7.92 21.53
C PRO A 329 -18.27 -9.30 22.06
N SER A 330 -18.70 -10.35 21.36
CA SER A 330 -18.20 -11.70 21.59
C SER A 330 -16.77 -11.82 21.02
N ALA A 331 -15.94 -12.58 21.74
CA ALA A 331 -14.52 -12.81 21.45
C ALA A 331 -14.25 -13.14 19.99
N SER A 332 -13.17 -12.55 19.46
CA SER A 332 -12.65 -12.75 18.12
C SER A 332 -12.36 -14.22 17.81
N ALA A 333 -13.15 -14.82 16.93
CA ALA A 333 -12.79 -16.07 16.30
C ALA A 333 -11.63 -15.82 15.33
N SER A 334 -10.52 -16.51 15.51
CA SER A 334 -9.45 -16.60 14.49
C SER A 334 -10.07 -17.00 13.15
N PRO A 335 -9.62 -16.42 12.04
CA PRO A 335 -10.15 -16.77 10.72
C PRO A 335 -9.91 -18.26 10.47
N ALA A 336 -10.98 -19.01 10.23
CA ALA A 336 -10.94 -20.42 9.92
C ALA A 336 -10.07 -20.62 8.66
N ARG A 337 -9.12 -21.56 8.73
CA ARG A 337 -8.38 -22.06 7.56
C ARG A 337 -9.39 -22.58 6.55
N THR A 338 -9.54 -21.89 5.43
CA THR A 338 -10.34 -22.37 4.33
C THR A 338 -9.57 -23.45 3.57
N SER A 339 -10.22 -24.56 3.26
CA SER A 339 -9.70 -25.56 2.31
C SER A 339 -9.35 -24.88 0.99
N PRO A 340 -8.26 -25.29 0.31
CA PRO A 340 -7.89 -24.69 -0.96
C PRO A 340 -9.03 -24.83 -1.96
N ALA A 341 -9.45 -23.72 -2.54
CA ALA A 341 -10.47 -23.68 -3.57
C ALA A 341 -9.97 -24.39 -4.83
N ALA A 342 -10.86 -25.10 -5.51
CA ALA A 342 -10.54 -25.81 -6.75
C ALA A 342 -10.35 -24.81 -7.90
N GLY A 343 -9.09 -24.55 -8.30
CA GLY A 343 -8.74 -23.71 -9.43
C GLY A 343 -7.87 -22.50 -9.08
N PRO A 344 -7.25 -21.84 -10.07
CA PRO A 344 -6.41 -20.67 -9.84
C PRO A 344 -7.23 -19.41 -9.58
N TYR A 345 -6.70 -18.52 -8.75
CA TYR A 345 -7.22 -17.16 -8.61
C TYR A 345 -7.13 -16.41 -9.93
N GLN A 346 -8.11 -15.51 -10.18
CA GLN A 346 -8.00 -14.54 -11.24
C GLN A 346 -7.33 -13.28 -10.68
N ILE A 347 -6.17 -12.91 -11.23
CA ILE A 347 -5.33 -11.84 -10.70
C ILE A 347 -5.15 -10.78 -11.77
N LYS A 348 -5.58 -9.54 -11.45
CA LYS A 348 -5.41 -8.37 -12.32
C LYS A 348 -4.69 -7.28 -11.56
N PHE A 349 -3.69 -6.71 -12.18
CA PHE A 349 -2.94 -5.57 -11.67
C PHE A 349 -3.30 -4.33 -12.50
N TYR A 350 -3.82 -3.30 -11.84
CA TYR A 350 -4.25 -2.05 -12.45
C TYR A 350 -3.34 -0.90 -12.02
N TYR A 351 -3.16 0.09 -12.90
CA TYR A 351 -2.48 1.32 -12.56
C TYR A 351 -2.96 2.49 -13.42
N ARG A 352 -2.78 3.70 -12.92
CA ARG A 352 -2.82 4.97 -13.64
C ARG A 352 -1.67 5.84 -13.15
N THR A 353 -1.26 6.83 -13.93
CA THR A 353 -0.20 7.78 -13.55
C THR A 353 -0.77 9.16 -13.23
N ALA A 354 0.07 10.04 -12.65
CA ALA A 354 -0.27 11.44 -12.45
C ALA A 354 -0.52 12.20 -13.77
N TRP A 355 0.04 11.70 -14.87
CA TRP A 355 -0.02 12.33 -16.19
C TRP A 355 -1.16 11.84 -17.06
N ASN A 356 -1.72 10.69 -16.73
CA ASN A 356 -2.77 10.05 -17.50
C ASN A 356 -3.72 9.26 -16.60
N SER A 357 -4.96 9.72 -16.53
CA SER A 357 -6.01 9.15 -15.67
C SER A 357 -6.55 7.81 -16.17
N ALA A 358 -6.26 7.44 -17.42
CA ALA A 358 -6.73 6.16 -17.96
C ALA A 358 -6.12 4.98 -17.19
N ILE A 359 -6.97 4.10 -16.70
CA ILE A 359 -6.57 2.93 -15.94
C ILE A 359 -6.10 1.84 -16.90
N ARG A 360 -4.87 1.35 -16.71
CA ARG A 360 -4.28 0.21 -17.43
C ARG A 360 -4.45 -1.04 -16.60
N CYS A 361 -4.48 -2.19 -17.28
CA CYS A 361 -4.65 -3.49 -16.64
C CYS A 361 -3.65 -4.51 -17.20
N ILE A 362 -2.95 -5.20 -16.30
CA ILE A 362 -2.14 -6.37 -16.62
C ILE A 362 -2.86 -7.59 -16.01
N ASN A 363 -3.27 -8.53 -16.87
CA ASN A 363 -3.91 -9.77 -16.44
C ASN A 363 -2.84 -10.86 -16.23
N LEU A 364 -2.54 -11.21 -14.99
CA LEU A 364 -1.50 -12.19 -14.69
C LEU A 364 -1.85 -13.58 -15.21
N ASN A 365 -3.14 -13.92 -15.31
CA ASN A 365 -3.56 -15.24 -15.81
C ASN A 365 -3.30 -15.43 -17.31
N SER A 366 -3.03 -14.36 -18.06
CA SER A 366 -2.60 -14.43 -19.45
C SER A 366 -1.08 -14.57 -19.63
N ILE A 367 -0.31 -14.54 -18.54
CA ILE A 367 1.15 -14.62 -18.55
C ILE A 367 1.60 -16.04 -18.18
N ASN A 368 2.33 -16.68 -19.05
CA ASN A 368 3.01 -17.94 -18.70
C ASN A 368 4.37 -17.63 -18.07
N PHE A 369 4.42 -17.54 -16.76
CA PHE A 369 5.64 -17.20 -16.01
C PHE A 369 6.77 -18.23 -16.10
N ALA A 370 6.50 -19.43 -16.64
CA ALA A 370 7.55 -20.41 -16.91
C ALA A 370 8.33 -20.13 -18.20
N THR A 371 7.73 -19.40 -19.15
CA THR A 371 8.29 -19.16 -20.49
C THR A 371 8.45 -17.70 -20.89
N VAL A 372 7.74 -16.77 -20.21
CA VAL A 372 7.88 -15.34 -20.47
C VAL A 372 9.31 -14.89 -20.21
N GLN A 373 9.81 -13.99 -21.04
CA GLN A 373 11.09 -13.34 -20.78
C GLN A 373 10.90 -12.21 -19.76
N TYR A 374 11.97 -11.92 -19.00
CA TYR A 374 12.01 -10.72 -18.17
C TYR A 374 11.72 -9.49 -19.04
N HIS A 375 10.74 -8.71 -18.62
CA HIS A 375 10.29 -7.54 -19.35
C HIS A 375 10.08 -6.36 -18.42
N ILE A 376 10.55 -5.20 -18.83
CA ILE A 376 10.26 -3.92 -18.19
C ILE A 376 9.70 -2.93 -19.21
N ALA A 377 8.79 -2.09 -18.76
CA ALA A 377 8.31 -0.96 -19.54
C ALA A 377 8.10 0.25 -18.63
N PRO A 378 8.30 1.47 -19.11
CA PRO A 378 7.96 2.66 -18.36
C PRO A 378 6.45 2.68 -18.11
N LEU A 379 6.02 3.26 -16.99
CA LEU A 379 4.63 3.66 -16.85
C LEU A 379 4.35 4.78 -17.86
N ASP A 380 3.14 4.74 -18.42
CA ASP A 380 2.71 5.73 -19.39
C ASP A 380 2.86 7.16 -18.80
N LYS A 381 3.73 7.96 -19.46
CA LYS A 381 4.01 9.35 -19.13
C LYS A 381 3.40 10.33 -20.15
N GLU A 382 2.68 9.81 -21.15
CA GLU A 382 1.98 10.68 -22.06
C GLU A 382 0.91 11.46 -21.32
N HIS A 383 0.94 12.78 -21.45
CA HIS A 383 -0.10 13.63 -20.91
C HIS A 383 -1.43 13.27 -21.55
N GLU A 384 -2.46 13.16 -20.71
CA GLU A 384 -3.82 13.05 -21.21
C GLU A 384 -4.16 14.28 -22.05
N GLN A 385 -4.59 14.05 -23.28
CA GLN A 385 -5.01 15.14 -24.15
C GLN A 385 -6.39 15.63 -23.69
N ILE A 386 -6.49 16.94 -23.44
CA ILE A 386 -7.77 17.58 -23.20
C ILE A 386 -8.43 17.78 -24.57
N HIS A 387 -9.41 16.93 -24.89
CA HIS A 387 -10.17 17.04 -26.11
C HIS A 387 -11.23 18.15 -25.98
N TYR A 388 -11.57 18.79 -27.09
CA TYR A 388 -12.63 19.82 -27.19
C TYR A 388 -12.31 21.19 -26.61
N CYS A 389 -11.03 21.54 -26.45
CA CYS A 389 -10.58 22.89 -26.15
C CYS A 389 -10.27 23.69 -27.43
N ASN A 390 -11.10 23.59 -28.46
CA ASN A 390 -10.97 24.36 -29.72
C ASN A 390 -11.84 25.62 -29.70
#